data_fffc45137bb29674e235d8b30316fc83
#
_entry.id   fffc45137bb29674e235d8b30316fc83
#
_cell.length_a   1.000
_cell.length_b   1.000
_cell.length_c   1.000
_cell.angle_alpha   90.00
_cell.angle_beta   90.00
_cell.angle_gamma   90.00
#
_symmetry.space_group_name_H-M   'P 1'
#
loop_
_entity.id
_entity.type
_entity.pdbx_description
1 polymer ?
#
loop_
_entity_poly.entity_id
_entity_poly.type
_entity_poly.pdbx_seq_one_letter_code
_entity_poly.pdbx_strand_id
1 'polypeptide(L)'
;MTLCLALIACKKHTIDFSFSPQQPRAGQSVTFGNLCSTGEEWEWQYGDGATSTLKSPSHIYKQPGTYTVTLKVDKKKSWTVTKQVTVTDTIPTFTASDTTFVIYKDYAFTANVYNPYNYDLELIWDVPDPTAIMSGMSITCYFTEPEKETEVSLAVILNGDTTEIVKSFYIHDQKTNSVLMRTPDGDYSQRIFDDRAEEVKPLEDPSSVLDKEQDTAQVYNGYEFRLSELKTVFPELEGFKIASRKIYYRANGLWVSNIDGSYPVQIDPLPCAALTLETQYNNRIYWANEQGVWYMPFVGSDNNKFVTTPVLLNAYTDVTKLAADGELK
;
A
#
# COMPACT_ATOMS: atom_id res chain seq x y z
N MET A 1 -14.09 76.99 -47.55
CA MET A 1 -12.78 76.55 -47.01
C MET A 1 -13.05 75.86 -45.66
N THR A 2 -13.29 74.52 -45.67
CA THR A 2 -13.69 73.75 -44.50
C THR A 2 -12.42 73.23 -43.85
N LEU A 3 -12.14 73.76 -42.67
CA LEU A 3 -10.98 73.33 -41.85
C LEU A 3 -11.28 72.00 -41.19
N CYS A 4 -10.68 70.92 -41.70
CA CYS A 4 -10.78 69.60 -41.12
C CYS A 4 -9.79 69.52 -39.94
N LEU A 5 -10.29 69.64 -38.69
CA LEU A 5 -9.51 69.36 -37.49
C LEU A 5 -9.36 67.86 -37.37
N ALA A 6 -8.20 67.32 -37.71
CA ALA A 6 -7.82 65.97 -37.41
C ALA A 6 -7.56 65.83 -35.89
N LEU A 7 -8.49 65.27 -35.18
CA LEU A 7 -8.28 64.79 -33.79
C LEU A 7 -7.26 63.65 -33.80
N ILE A 8 -6.01 63.95 -33.47
CA ILE A 8 -4.98 62.96 -33.20
C ILE A 8 -5.35 62.35 -31.85
N ALA A 9 -6.07 61.19 -31.86
CA ALA A 9 -6.28 60.40 -30.70
C ALA A 9 -4.93 59.83 -30.24
N CYS A 10 -4.38 60.36 -29.17
CA CYS A 10 -3.18 59.84 -28.54
C CYS A 10 -3.52 58.43 -28.03
N LYS A 11 -3.03 57.35 -28.67
CA LYS A 11 -3.17 55.98 -28.21
C LYS A 11 -2.50 55.84 -26.83
N LYS A 12 -3.30 55.75 -25.77
CA LYS A 12 -2.81 55.54 -24.41
C LYS A 12 -2.16 54.14 -24.36
N HIS A 13 -0.85 54.09 -24.15
CA HIS A 13 -0.14 52.83 -23.96
C HIS A 13 -0.48 52.27 -22.59
N THR A 14 -1.00 51.05 -22.55
CA THR A 14 -1.23 50.34 -21.31
C THR A 14 0.00 49.50 -21.00
N ILE A 15 0.59 49.69 -19.83
CA ILE A 15 1.68 48.86 -19.30
C ILE A 15 1.15 48.21 -18.05
N ASP A 16 0.91 46.91 -18.14
CA ASP A 16 0.34 46.11 -17.04
C ASP A 16 0.70 44.64 -17.17
N PHE A 17 0.54 43.90 -16.10
CA PHE A 17 0.67 42.45 -16.09
C PHE A 17 -0.30 41.80 -15.10
N SER A 18 -0.61 40.52 -15.29
CA SER A 18 -1.33 39.67 -14.37
C SER A 18 -0.41 38.59 -13.81
N PHE A 19 -0.81 37.95 -12.74
CA PHE A 19 -0.17 36.75 -12.25
C PHE A 19 -1.19 35.76 -11.69
N SER A 20 -0.85 34.48 -11.73
CA SER A 20 -1.69 33.38 -11.22
C SER A 20 -0.81 32.26 -10.65
N PRO A 21 -1.18 31.68 -9.49
CA PRO A 21 -2.32 32.00 -8.64
C PRO A 21 -2.20 33.38 -7.94
N GLN A 22 -3.32 33.93 -7.45
CA GLN A 22 -3.32 35.24 -6.76
C GLN A 22 -2.75 35.17 -5.36
N GLN A 23 -2.78 33.98 -4.73
CA GLN A 23 -2.17 33.70 -3.44
C GLN A 23 -1.27 32.46 -3.59
N PRO A 24 -0.09 32.62 -4.21
CA PRO A 24 0.85 31.52 -4.36
C PRO A 24 1.44 31.10 -3.01
N ARG A 25 1.83 29.83 -2.93
CA ARG A 25 2.58 29.27 -1.82
C ARG A 25 4.05 29.16 -2.16
N ALA A 26 4.92 29.16 -1.17
CA ALA A 26 6.32 28.86 -1.36
C ALA A 26 6.49 27.52 -2.07
N GLY A 27 7.36 27.46 -3.08
CA GLY A 27 7.55 26.30 -3.95
C GLY A 27 6.55 26.15 -5.10
N GLN A 28 5.47 26.93 -5.13
CA GLN A 28 4.49 26.91 -6.21
C GLN A 28 4.92 27.79 -7.39
N SER A 29 4.72 27.30 -8.61
CA SER A 29 4.96 28.08 -9.83
C SER A 29 3.91 29.18 -9.98
N VAL A 30 4.38 30.42 -10.15
CA VAL A 30 3.58 31.62 -10.47
C VAL A 30 3.80 31.97 -11.91
N THR A 31 2.74 32.03 -12.70
CA THR A 31 2.80 32.45 -14.11
C THR A 31 2.46 33.93 -14.22
N PHE A 32 3.29 34.68 -14.91
CA PHE A 32 3.11 36.12 -15.15
C PHE A 32 2.64 36.35 -16.60
N GLY A 33 1.47 36.95 -16.76
CA GLY A 33 0.87 37.28 -18.03
C GLY A 33 1.13 38.72 -18.40
N ASN A 34 1.82 38.98 -19.50
CA ASN A 34 2.04 40.32 -20.01
C ASN A 34 0.74 40.88 -20.61
N LEU A 35 0.29 42.04 -20.13
CA LEU A 35 -0.91 42.74 -20.59
C LEU A 35 -0.56 44.08 -21.28
N CYS A 36 0.72 44.32 -21.60
CA CYS A 36 1.14 45.54 -22.26
C CYS A 36 0.62 45.63 -23.71
N SER A 37 0.06 46.75 -24.07
CA SER A 37 -0.44 46.98 -25.44
C SER A 37 0.67 47.20 -26.48
N THR A 38 1.88 47.50 -26.04
CA THR A 38 3.09 47.76 -26.87
C THR A 38 4.32 47.20 -26.13
N GLY A 39 5.41 47.02 -26.89
CA GLY A 39 6.71 46.59 -26.37
C GLY A 39 7.29 45.44 -27.16
N GLU A 40 8.61 45.41 -27.29
CA GLU A 40 9.39 44.36 -27.97
C GLU A 40 10.40 43.70 -27.01
N GLU A 41 10.79 44.41 -25.95
CA GLU A 41 11.73 43.92 -24.93
C GLU A 41 11.08 43.99 -23.55
N TRP A 42 11.26 42.92 -22.75
CA TRP A 42 10.74 42.79 -21.38
C TRP A 42 11.89 42.49 -20.43
N GLU A 43 11.84 43.09 -19.25
CA GLU A 43 12.73 42.77 -18.11
C GLU A 43 11.87 42.67 -16.87
N TRP A 44 11.82 41.44 -16.33
CA TRP A 44 11.14 41.11 -15.08
C TRP A 44 12.14 41.08 -13.94
N GLN A 45 11.77 41.66 -12.81
CA GLN A 45 12.45 41.54 -11.53
C GLN A 45 11.44 41.06 -10.51
N TYR A 46 11.67 39.91 -9.89
CA TYR A 46 10.67 39.26 -9.05
C TYR A 46 10.70 39.68 -7.58
N GLY A 47 11.68 40.50 -7.16
CA GLY A 47 11.82 41.00 -5.80
C GLY A 47 12.61 40.09 -4.86
N ASP A 48 12.96 38.88 -5.29
CA ASP A 48 13.82 37.95 -4.60
C ASP A 48 15.25 37.85 -5.19
N GLY A 49 15.58 38.76 -6.12
CA GLY A 49 16.87 38.79 -6.83
C GLY A 49 16.84 38.05 -8.18
N ALA A 50 15.82 37.26 -8.47
CA ALA A 50 15.68 36.63 -9.78
C ALA A 50 15.11 37.56 -10.82
N THR A 51 15.44 37.32 -12.11
CA THR A 51 15.02 38.12 -13.26
C THR A 51 14.63 37.24 -14.45
N SER A 52 13.86 37.79 -15.41
CA SER A 52 13.54 37.14 -16.68
C SER A 52 13.39 38.17 -17.81
N THR A 53 13.65 37.75 -19.05
CA THR A 53 13.43 38.54 -20.27
C THR A 53 12.33 37.94 -21.14
N LEU A 54 11.66 36.88 -20.71
CA LEU A 54 10.55 36.29 -21.45
C LEU A 54 9.33 37.20 -21.43
N LYS A 55 8.51 37.15 -22.50
CA LYS A 55 7.28 37.93 -22.60
C LYS A 55 6.29 37.63 -21.46
N SER A 56 6.09 36.36 -21.15
CA SER A 56 5.18 35.88 -20.12
C SER A 56 5.85 34.72 -19.40
N PRO A 57 6.69 34.99 -18.39
CA PRO A 57 7.46 33.96 -17.68
C PRO A 57 6.68 33.29 -16.56
N SER A 58 7.26 32.22 -16.04
CA SER A 58 6.90 31.66 -14.73
C SER A 58 8.07 31.80 -13.77
N HIS A 59 7.76 31.93 -12.48
CA HIS A 59 8.74 32.00 -11.40
C HIS A 59 8.28 31.23 -10.17
N ILE A 60 9.24 30.73 -9.37
CA ILE A 60 8.97 30.02 -8.12
C ILE A 60 9.65 30.75 -6.99
N TYR A 61 8.85 31.29 -6.06
CA TYR A 61 9.38 31.86 -4.82
C TYR A 61 9.69 30.74 -3.83
N LYS A 62 10.90 30.75 -3.31
CA LYS A 62 11.35 29.70 -2.37
C LYS A 62 10.92 29.96 -0.94
N GLN A 63 10.65 31.20 -0.56
CA GLN A 63 10.23 31.57 0.79
C GLN A 63 8.89 32.29 0.77
N PRO A 64 8.11 32.19 1.87
CA PRO A 64 6.99 33.08 2.09
C PRO A 64 7.47 34.54 2.26
N GLY A 65 6.61 35.47 1.90
CA GLY A 65 6.91 36.90 1.98
C GLY A 65 6.13 37.71 0.98
N THR A 66 6.30 39.04 1.03
CA THR A 66 5.71 39.93 0.06
C THR A 66 6.80 40.47 -0.86
N TYR A 67 6.69 40.10 -2.12
CA TYR A 67 7.66 40.45 -3.15
C TYR A 67 7.13 41.56 -4.07
N THR A 68 7.96 42.55 -4.34
CA THR A 68 7.64 43.60 -5.31
C THR A 68 8.12 43.19 -6.70
N VAL A 69 7.18 42.74 -7.54
CA VAL A 69 7.48 42.38 -8.92
C VAL A 69 7.45 43.61 -9.82
N THR A 70 8.50 43.76 -10.60
CA THR A 70 8.66 44.89 -11.53
C THR A 70 8.77 44.35 -12.94
N LEU A 71 7.92 44.85 -13.84
CA LEU A 71 8.07 44.69 -15.28
C LEU A 71 8.53 46.02 -15.91
N LYS A 72 9.67 45.98 -16.59
CA LYS A 72 10.15 47.07 -17.46
C LYS A 72 9.97 46.65 -18.90
N VAL A 73 9.43 47.57 -19.72
CA VAL A 73 9.17 47.37 -21.14
C VAL A 73 9.97 48.41 -21.93
N ASP A 74 10.66 47.96 -22.99
CA ASP A 74 11.48 48.77 -23.89
C ASP A 74 12.47 49.66 -23.15
N LYS A 75 13.68 49.18 -22.88
CA LYS A 75 14.76 49.82 -22.07
C LYS A 75 14.97 51.30 -22.38
N LYS A 76 14.78 51.75 -23.63
CA LYS A 76 14.94 53.15 -24.05
C LYS A 76 13.84 54.08 -23.57
N LYS A 77 12.63 53.57 -23.29
CA LYS A 77 11.47 54.38 -22.86
C LYS A 77 11.12 54.21 -21.39
N SER A 78 11.77 53.27 -20.69
CA SER A 78 11.65 53.01 -19.22
C SER A 78 10.20 52.92 -18.72
N TRP A 79 9.30 52.29 -19.50
CA TRP A 79 7.96 52.01 -19.00
C TRP A 79 8.03 50.92 -17.96
N THR A 80 7.54 51.23 -16.77
CA THR A 80 7.65 50.34 -15.63
C THR A 80 6.30 50.20 -14.94
N VAL A 81 5.97 48.98 -14.54
CA VAL A 81 4.82 48.67 -13.67
C VAL A 81 5.26 47.73 -12.55
N THR A 82 4.73 47.97 -11.37
CA THR A 82 5.02 47.15 -10.20
C THR A 82 3.74 46.61 -9.59
N LYS A 83 3.78 45.35 -9.09
CA LYS A 83 2.73 44.76 -8.26
C LYS A 83 3.36 43.97 -7.13
N GLN A 84 2.62 43.86 -6.02
CA GLN A 84 3.01 42.99 -4.93
C GLN A 84 2.43 41.58 -5.12
N VAL A 85 3.27 40.58 -4.89
CA VAL A 85 2.90 39.19 -4.83
C VAL A 85 3.17 38.72 -3.40
N THR A 86 2.10 38.36 -2.68
CA THR A 86 2.22 37.79 -1.34
C THR A 86 2.24 36.27 -1.47
N VAL A 87 3.37 35.68 -1.09
CA VAL A 87 3.62 34.24 -1.06
C VAL A 87 3.41 33.77 0.36
N THR A 88 2.53 32.81 0.53
CA THR A 88 2.23 32.21 1.85
C THR A 88 3.09 30.96 2.09
N ASP A 89 3.14 30.51 3.34
CA ASP A 89 3.83 29.26 3.68
C ASP A 89 3.21 28.05 2.97
N THR A 90 4.06 27.08 2.67
CA THR A 90 3.61 25.77 2.22
C THR A 90 3.09 25.01 3.45
N ILE A 91 1.83 24.61 3.42
CA ILE A 91 1.28 23.77 4.47
C ILE A 91 1.83 22.35 4.27
N PRO A 92 2.53 21.77 5.25
CA PRO A 92 2.92 20.37 5.20
C PRO A 92 1.69 19.47 5.03
N THR A 93 1.87 18.33 4.39
CA THR A 93 0.81 17.32 4.23
C THR A 93 1.46 15.93 4.12
N PHE A 94 0.66 14.89 4.03
CA PHE A 94 1.14 13.57 3.67
C PHE A 94 0.17 12.87 2.71
N THR A 95 0.65 11.84 2.04
CA THR A 95 -0.12 10.98 1.14
C THR A 95 -0.02 9.55 1.62
N ALA A 96 -1.07 8.77 1.36
CA ALA A 96 -1.07 7.33 1.54
C ALA A 96 -0.87 6.64 0.19
N SER A 97 -0.35 5.41 0.21
CA SER A 97 -0.10 4.61 -0.99
C SER A 97 -1.37 4.09 -1.66
N ASP A 98 -2.51 4.12 -0.96
CA ASP A 98 -3.79 3.64 -1.46
C ASP A 98 -4.93 4.56 -1.01
N THR A 99 -6.10 4.41 -1.62
CA THR A 99 -7.33 5.13 -1.25
C THR A 99 -8.35 4.24 -0.54
N THR A 100 -8.16 2.93 -0.58
CA THR A 100 -8.99 1.93 0.11
C THR A 100 -8.13 1.15 1.08
N PHE A 101 -8.55 1.14 2.34
CA PHE A 101 -7.81 0.52 3.44
C PHE A 101 -8.56 -0.70 3.94
N VAL A 102 -7.82 -1.81 4.08
CA VAL A 102 -8.29 -3.06 4.69
C VAL A 102 -7.32 -3.48 5.79
N ILE A 103 -7.79 -4.27 6.75
CA ILE A 103 -6.91 -4.79 7.81
C ILE A 103 -5.78 -5.67 7.25
N TYR A 104 -4.68 -5.74 7.97
CA TYR A 104 -3.51 -6.61 7.73
C TYR A 104 -2.80 -6.46 6.37
N LYS A 105 -3.08 -5.38 5.65
CA LYS A 105 -2.33 -4.98 4.45
C LYS A 105 -1.41 -3.81 4.79
N ASP A 106 -0.19 -3.83 4.27
CA ASP A 106 0.77 -2.74 4.44
C ASP A 106 0.41 -1.52 3.60
N TYR A 107 0.47 -0.35 4.24
CA TYR A 107 0.30 0.95 3.60
C TYR A 107 1.47 1.85 3.90
N ALA A 108 2.00 2.48 2.85
CA ALA A 108 3.01 3.52 3.02
C ALA A 108 2.34 4.89 3.15
N PHE A 109 2.79 5.67 4.16
CA PHE A 109 2.45 7.07 4.31
C PHE A 109 3.71 7.90 4.08
N THR A 110 3.62 8.90 3.22
CA THR A 110 4.75 9.72 2.82
C THR A 110 4.48 11.18 3.10
N ALA A 111 5.35 11.81 3.89
CA ALA A 111 5.31 13.23 4.20
C ALA A 111 5.67 14.06 2.97
N ASN A 112 4.96 15.16 2.79
CA ASN A 112 5.25 16.18 1.79
C ASN A 112 5.54 17.50 2.50
N VAL A 113 6.82 17.78 2.73
CA VAL A 113 7.31 18.96 3.46
C VAL A 113 8.28 19.71 2.56
N TYR A 114 8.01 20.99 2.37
CA TYR A 114 8.88 21.88 1.62
C TYR A 114 9.93 22.51 2.55
N ASN A 115 11.18 22.08 2.42
CA ASN A 115 12.31 22.56 3.23
C ASN A 115 13.51 22.97 2.35
N PRO A 116 13.41 24.05 1.57
CA PRO A 116 14.44 24.41 0.59
C PRO A 116 15.75 24.92 1.19
N TYR A 117 15.74 25.27 2.47
CA TYR A 117 16.90 25.84 3.18
C TYR A 117 17.60 24.81 4.09
N ASN A 118 17.14 23.55 4.08
CA ASN A 118 17.65 22.51 4.95
C ASN A 118 17.62 22.92 6.45
N TYR A 119 16.53 23.56 6.86
CA TYR A 119 16.27 23.76 8.27
C TYR A 119 16.20 22.42 9.00
N ASP A 120 16.41 22.45 10.30
CA ASP A 120 16.23 21.28 11.14
C ASP A 120 14.77 20.79 11.03
N LEU A 121 14.62 19.52 10.62
CA LEU A 121 13.33 18.90 10.32
C LEU A 121 13.20 17.61 11.10
N GLU A 122 12.19 17.56 11.97
CA GLU A 122 11.77 16.34 12.65
C GLU A 122 10.36 15.97 12.21
N LEU A 123 10.12 14.68 11.95
CA LEU A 123 8.84 14.13 11.54
C LEU A 123 8.44 13.05 12.52
N ILE A 124 7.31 13.24 13.19
CA ILE A 124 6.77 12.31 14.16
C ILE A 124 5.39 11.86 13.69
N TRP A 125 5.25 10.55 13.46
CA TRP A 125 3.99 9.95 13.07
C TRP A 125 3.30 9.33 14.28
N ASP A 126 1.99 9.48 14.34
CA ASP A 126 1.13 8.72 15.23
C ASP A 126 0.14 7.91 14.39
N VAL A 127 0.28 6.60 14.46
CA VAL A 127 -0.56 5.64 13.75
C VAL A 127 -0.98 4.54 14.73
N PRO A 128 -2.18 4.02 14.63
CA PRO A 128 -2.73 3.02 15.55
C PRO A 128 -2.19 1.61 15.25
N ASP A 129 -0.92 1.50 14.91
CA ASP A 129 -0.23 0.24 14.69
C ASP A 129 0.92 0.10 15.69
N PRO A 130 0.89 -0.94 16.56
CA PRO A 130 1.90 -1.12 17.58
C PRO A 130 3.30 -1.46 17.03
N THR A 131 3.42 -1.78 15.74
CA THR A 131 4.69 -2.17 15.11
C THR A 131 5.33 -1.08 14.26
N ALA A 132 4.67 0.06 14.06
CA ALA A 132 5.16 1.11 13.18
C ALA A 132 6.35 1.88 13.78
N ILE A 133 7.35 2.18 12.96
CA ILE A 133 8.40 3.13 13.27
C ILE A 133 7.88 4.53 12.96
N MET A 134 7.80 5.35 13.99
CA MET A 134 7.09 6.62 13.98
C MET A 134 7.95 7.81 13.53
N SER A 135 8.95 7.63 12.72
CA SER A 135 9.82 8.72 12.26
C SER A 135 10.30 8.54 10.82
N GLY A 136 10.60 9.67 10.16
CA GLY A 136 11.13 9.70 8.79
C GLY A 136 10.14 10.22 7.75
N MET A 137 10.64 10.42 6.52
CA MET A 137 9.85 10.94 5.41
C MET A 137 8.75 9.99 4.93
N SER A 138 8.95 8.70 5.13
CA SER A 138 7.95 7.66 4.79
C SER A 138 7.98 6.59 5.85
N ILE A 139 6.78 6.13 6.23
CA ILE A 139 6.56 5.02 7.13
C ILE A 139 5.71 3.96 6.46
N THR A 140 5.76 2.74 6.96
CA THR A 140 4.87 1.65 6.53
C THR A 140 4.18 1.07 7.76
N CYS A 141 2.87 0.99 7.72
CA CYS A 141 2.06 0.42 8.79
C CYS A 141 0.89 -0.40 8.24
N TYR A 142 0.22 -1.15 9.09
CA TYR A 142 -1.02 -1.85 8.80
C TYR A 142 -2.03 -1.63 9.93
N PHE A 143 -3.30 -1.91 9.66
CA PHE A 143 -4.39 -1.76 10.62
C PHE A 143 -4.92 -3.14 11.02
N THR A 144 -5.37 -3.27 12.27
CA THR A 144 -5.87 -4.54 12.82
C THR A 144 -7.35 -4.53 13.16
N GLU A 145 -7.97 -3.34 13.29
CA GLU A 145 -9.37 -3.17 13.66
C GLU A 145 -10.21 -2.78 12.42
N PRO A 146 -11.09 -3.66 11.95
CA PRO A 146 -11.94 -3.40 10.78
C PRO A 146 -13.17 -2.55 11.13
N GLU A 147 -13.85 -2.09 10.05
CA GLU A 147 -15.14 -1.38 10.08
C GLU A 147 -15.12 -0.13 11.00
N LYS A 148 -14.01 0.60 10.95
CA LYS A 148 -13.74 1.73 11.84
C LYS A 148 -13.05 2.87 11.11
N GLU A 149 -13.42 4.12 11.45
CA GLU A 149 -12.58 5.28 11.12
C GLU A 149 -11.36 5.33 12.04
N THR A 150 -10.21 5.53 11.43
CA THR A 150 -8.91 5.52 12.09
C THR A 150 -8.12 6.75 11.65
N GLU A 151 -7.57 7.47 12.62
CA GLU A 151 -6.77 8.66 12.36
C GLU A 151 -5.30 8.30 12.27
N VAL A 152 -4.64 8.90 11.28
CA VAL A 152 -3.18 8.92 11.16
C VAL A 152 -2.76 10.37 11.26
N SER A 153 -1.83 10.68 12.16
CA SER A 153 -1.30 12.03 12.29
C SER A 153 0.19 12.11 12.00
N LEU A 154 0.60 13.28 11.53
CA LEU A 154 1.99 13.66 11.29
C LEU A 154 2.25 15.00 11.94
N ALA A 155 3.11 15.04 12.95
CA ALA A 155 3.69 16.27 13.46
C ALA A 155 4.98 16.60 12.70
N VAL A 156 4.97 17.74 12.03
CA VAL A 156 6.14 18.31 11.32
C VAL A 156 6.73 19.41 12.18
N ILE A 157 7.94 19.20 12.68
CA ILE A 157 8.70 20.19 13.43
C ILE A 157 9.78 20.74 12.51
N LEU A 158 9.59 21.98 12.07
CA LEU A 158 10.49 22.65 11.14
C LEU A 158 11.05 23.92 11.82
N ASN A 159 12.36 23.96 12.02
CA ASN A 159 13.06 25.05 12.69
C ASN A 159 12.46 25.41 14.06
N GLY A 160 11.92 24.42 14.79
CA GLY A 160 11.30 24.57 16.09
C GLY A 160 9.80 24.88 16.08
N ASP A 161 9.22 25.19 14.91
CA ASP A 161 7.77 25.37 14.76
C ASP A 161 7.10 24.03 14.43
N THR A 162 6.03 23.70 15.16
CA THR A 162 5.29 22.44 15.01
C THR A 162 3.99 22.67 14.23
N THR A 163 3.78 21.85 13.22
CA THR A 163 2.50 21.76 12.47
C THR A 163 2.01 20.32 12.54
N GLU A 164 0.80 20.12 13.02
CA GLU A 164 0.16 18.80 13.06
C GLU A 164 -0.83 18.65 11.91
N ILE A 165 -0.79 17.51 11.24
CA ILE A 165 -1.67 17.13 10.15
C ILE A 165 -2.35 15.82 10.52
N VAL A 166 -3.68 15.80 10.57
CA VAL A 166 -4.48 14.60 10.85
C VAL A 166 -5.32 14.25 9.64
N LYS A 167 -5.37 12.98 9.29
CA LYS A 167 -6.27 12.44 8.27
C LYS A 167 -6.96 11.19 8.79
N SER A 168 -8.25 11.09 8.52
CA SER A 168 -9.06 9.92 8.85
C SER A 168 -9.18 8.99 7.66
N PHE A 169 -9.10 7.70 7.92
CA PHE A 169 -9.23 6.63 6.94
C PHE A 169 -10.24 5.60 7.46
N TYR A 170 -11.18 5.18 6.62
CA TYR A 170 -12.06 4.09 6.96
C TYR A 170 -11.39 2.76 6.64
N ILE A 171 -11.27 1.90 7.64
CA ILE A 171 -10.62 0.59 7.53
C ILE A 171 -11.68 -0.48 7.35
N HIS A 172 -11.67 -1.14 6.21
CA HIS A 172 -12.59 -2.23 5.90
C HIS A 172 -12.03 -3.57 6.39
N ASP A 173 -12.94 -4.51 6.64
CA ASP A 173 -12.55 -5.91 6.77
C ASP A 173 -12.13 -6.47 5.40
N GLN A 174 -11.31 -7.48 5.39
CA GLN A 174 -10.99 -8.20 4.17
C GLN A 174 -11.42 -9.65 4.28
N LYS A 175 -11.79 -10.23 3.13
CA LYS A 175 -12.05 -11.66 3.06
C LYS A 175 -10.76 -12.42 3.36
N THR A 176 -10.84 -13.34 4.30
CA THR A 176 -9.70 -14.09 4.79
C THR A 176 -10.00 -15.57 4.82
N ASN A 177 -8.96 -16.37 4.81
CA ASN A 177 -9.04 -17.77 5.13
C ASN A 177 -8.87 -17.99 6.62
N SER A 178 -9.58 -18.97 7.12
CA SER A 178 -9.33 -19.47 8.47
C SER A 178 -8.86 -20.91 8.41
N VAL A 179 -7.85 -21.20 9.21
CA VAL A 179 -7.45 -22.58 9.49
C VAL A 179 -8.07 -22.98 10.82
N LEU A 180 -8.84 -24.05 10.77
CA LEU A 180 -9.44 -24.68 11.93
C LEU A 180 -8.54 -25.85 12.38
N MET A 181 -8.35 -25.98 13.67
CA MET A 181 -7.48 -26.99 14.29
C MET A 181 -8.23 -27.67 15.41
N ARG A 182 -8.16 -29.01 15.50
CA ARG A 182 -8.62 -29.79 16.64
C ARG A 182 -7.44 -30.37 17.38
N THR A 183 -7.40 -30.12 18.67
CA THR A 183 -6.47 -30.75 19.62
C THR A 183 -7.25 -31.53 20.67
N PRO A 184 -6.61 -32.31 21.54
CA PRO A 184 -7.29 -32.93 22.69
C PRO A 184 -8.00 -31.96 23.63
N ASP A 185 -7.52 -30.70 23.67
CA ASP A 185 -8.03 -29.66 24.56
C ASP A 185 -9.20 -28.85 23.95
N GLY A 186 -9.48 -29.01 22.66
CA GLY A 186 -10.58 -28.30 21.97
C GLY A 186 -10.30 -27.94 20.53
N ASP A 187 -11.22 -27.18 19.98
CA ASP A 187 -11.13 -26.67 18.62
C ASP A 187 -10.66 -25.19 18.65
N TYR A 188 -9.85 -24.83 17.67
CA TYR A 188 -9.24 -23.52 17.55
C TYR A 188 -9.37 -23.02 16.12
N SER A 189 -9.35 -21.70 15.95
CA SER A 189 -9.29 -21.03 14.66
C SER A 189 -8.14 -20.04 14.59
N GLN A 190 -7.59 -19.86 13.40
CA GLN A 190 -6.62 -18.83 13.10
C GLN A 190 -6.92 -18.21 11.74
N ARG A 191 -7.20 -16.92 11.70
CA ARG A 191 -7.37 -16.17 10.45
C ARG A 191 -6.02 -15.88 9.83
N ILE A 192 -5.93 -16.05 8.52
CA ILE A 192 -4.69 -15.90 7.76
C ILE A 192 -4.93 -14.88 6.65
N PHE A 193 -4.06 -13.90 6.63
CA PHE A 193 -3.96 -12.87 5.60
C PHE A 193 -2.69 -13.14 4.80
N ASP A 194 -2.50 -12.61 3.66
CA ASP A 194 -1.37 -12.89 2.75
C ASP A 194 -0.12 -13.48 3.44
N ASP A 195 0.67 -12.65 4.13
CA ASP A 195 1.90 -13.07 4.82
C ASP A 195 1.79 -13.03 6.36
N ARG A 196 0.59 -12.81 6.91
CA ARG A 196 0.33 -12.63 8.35
C ARG A 196 -0.80 -13.53 8.80
N ALA A 197 -0.82 -13.80 10.10
CA ALA A 197 -1.89 -14.51 10.76
C ALA A 197 -2.26 -13.82 12.08
N GLU A 198 -3.54 -13.86 12.43
CA GLU A 198 -3.98 -13.47 13.79
C GLU A 198 -3.46 -14.46 14.83
N GLU A 199 -3.62 -14.12 16.10
CA GLU A 199 -3.45 -15.07 17.16
C GLU A 199 -4.47 -16.22 17.04
N VAL A 200 -4.06 -17.40 17.47
CA VAL A 200 -4.95 -18.57 17.53
C VAL A 200 -6.01 -18.32 18.59
N LYS A 201 -7.29 -18.48 18.25
CA LYS A 201 -8.44 -18.29 19.14
C LYS A 201 -9.16 -19.60 19.38
N PRO A 202 -9.52 -19.94 20.64
CA PRO A 202 -10.38 -21.07 20.90
C PRO A 202 -11.78 -20.84 20.33
N LEU A 203 -12.42 -21.91 19.87
CA LEU A 203 -13.83 -21.88 19.49
C LEU A 203 -14.68 -22.24 20.71
N GLU A 204 -15.79 -21.53 20.92
CA GLU A 204 -16.73 -21.80 22.03
C GLU A 204 -17.41 -23.16 21.85
N ASP A 205 -17.73 -23.52 20.60
CA ASP A 205 -18.36 -24.79 20.26
C ASP A 205 -17.47 -25.58 19.29
N PRO A 206 -17.49 -26.95 19.39
CA PRO A 206 -16.78 -27.81 18.45
C PRO A 206 -17.19 -27.55 17.01
N SER A 207 -16.21 -27.42 16.11
CA SER A 207 -16.47 -27.12 14.70
C SER A 207 -17.01 -28.33 13.94
N SER A 208 -18.21 -28.20 13.38
CA SER A 208 -18.77 -29.22 12.48
C SER A 208 -17.99 -29.37 11.17
N VAL A 209 -17.18 -28.36 10.80
CA VAL A 209 -16.31 -28.41 9.63
C VAL A 209 -15.19 -29.42 9.85
N LEU A 210 -14.57 -29.41 11.02
CA LEU A 210 -13.55 -30.40 11.41
C LEU A 210 -14.11 -31.83 11.50
N ASP A 211 -15.40 -32.01 11.80
CA ASP A 211 -16.03 -33.31 11.80
C ASP A 211 -16.22 -33.89 10.40
N LYS A 212 -16.38 -33.02 9.41
CA LYS A 212 -16.56 -33.39 8.00
C LYS A 212 -15.26 -33.53 7.24
N GLU A 213 -14.16 -33.00 7.78
CA GLU A 213 -12.86 -33.06 7.11
C GLU A 213 -12.35 -34.48 7.04
N GLN A 214 -12.01 -34.91 5.85
CA GLN A 214 -11.52 -36.25 5.58
C GLN A 214 -10.32 -36.17 4.63
N ASP A 215 -9.29 -36.96 4.95
CA ASP A 215 -8.11 -37.14 4.09
C ASP A 215 -8.00 -38.58 3.52
N THR A 216 -9.12 -39.31 3.54
CA THR A 216 -9.22 -40.68 3.06
C THR A 216 -10.00 -40.85 1.76
N ALA A 217 -10.73 -39.82 1.34
CA ALA A 217 -11.40 -39.74 0.04
C ALA A 217 -11.49 -38.30 -0.46
N GLN A 218 -11.43 -38.11 -1.76
CA GLN A 218 -11.58 -36.79 -2.40
C GLN A 218 -12.11 -36.91 -3.83
N VAL A 219 -13.02 -36.02 -4.22
CA VAL A 219 -13.40 -35.82 -5.63
C VAL A 219 -12.49 -34.77 -6.25
N TYR A 220 -11.80 -35.10 -7.34
CA TYR A 220 -10.96 -34.19 -8.08
C TYR A 220 -11.23 -34.34 -9.60
N ASN A 221 -11.55 -33.23 -10.27
CA ASN A 221 -11.93 -33.19 -11.68
C ASN A 221 -13.03 -34.20 -12.07
N GLY A 222 -14.01 -34.41 -11.17
CA GLY A 222 -15.14 -35.33 -11.38
C GLY A 222 -14.84 -36.82 -11.09
N TYR A 223 -13.64 -37.16 -10.71
CA TYR A 223 -13.24 -38.52 -10.32
C TYR A 223 -13.11 -38.60 -8.80
N GLU A 224 -13.67 -39.67 -8.22
CA GLU A 224 -13.50 -40.02 -6.81
C GLU A 224 -12.21 -40.79 -6.62
N PHE A 225 -11.37 -40.33 -5.71
CA PHE A 225 -10.14 -40.99 -5.26
C PHE A 225 -10.36 -41.49 -3.82
N ARG A 226 -9.99 -42.72 -3.54
CA ARG A 226 -10.12 -43.31 -2.21
C ARG A 226 -8.78 -43.83 -1.73
N LEU A 227 -8.52 -43.70 -0.43
CA LEU A 227 -7.30 -44.15 0.21
C LEU A 227 -7.03 -45.66 -0.06
N SER A 228 -8.08 -46.50 0.00
CA SER A 228 -7.97 -47.93 -0.27
C SER A 228 -7.48 -48.27 -1.67
N GLU A 229 -7.84 -47.46 -2.65
CA GLU A 229 -7.42 -47.62 -4.05
C GLU A 229 -6.01 -47.09 -4.27
N LEU A 230 -5.70 -45.93 -3.69
CA LEU A 230 -4.39 -45.30 -3.81
C LEU A 230 -3.28 -46.11 -3.11
N LYS A 231 -3.60 -46.90 -2.10
CA LYS A 231 -2.63 -47.80 -1.46
C LYS A 231 -2.03 -48.86 -2.39
N THR A 232 -2.64 -49.09 -3.52
CA THR A 232 -2.04 -49.96 -4.56
C THR A 232 -0.83 -49.33 -5.22
N VAL A 233 -0.79 -47.99 -5.28
CA VAL A 233 0.31 -47.19 -5.84
C VAL A 233 1.24 -46.68 -4.74
N PHE A 234 0.67 -46.35 -3.59
CA PHE A 234 1.36 -45.76 -2.43
C PHE A 234 1.09 -46.64 -1.20
N PRO A 235 1.80 -47.75 -1.00
CA PRO A 235 1.50 -48.73 0.08
C PRO A 235 1.50 -48.12 1.49
N GLU A 236 2.36 -47.15 1.76
CA GLU A 236 2.53 -46.49 3.06
C GLU A 236 1.59 -45.32 3.28
N LEU A 237 0.65 -45.06 2.35
CA LEU A 237 -0.27 -43.95 2.41
C LEU A 237 -1.18 -44.01 3.63
N GLU A 238 -1.21 -42.98 4.45
CA GLU A 238 -2.08 -42.83 5.62
C GLU A 238 -3.25 -41.89 5.38
N GLY A 239 -3.06 -40.90 4.54
CA GLY A 239 -4.06 -39.91 4.14
C GLY A 239 -3.55 -39.06 2.98
N PHE A 240 -4.46 -38.39 2.26
CA PHE A 240 -4.07 -37.63 1.07
C PHE A 240 -5.01 -36.44 0.77
N LYS A 241 -4.49 -35.51 -0.01
CA LYS A 241 -5.23 -34.44 -0.69
C LYS A 241 -4.72 -34.27 -2.12
N ILE A 242 -5.60 -33.86 -3.04
CA ILE A 242 -5.24 -33.65 -4.44
C ILE A 242 -5.52 -32.21 -4.84
N ALA A 243 -4.50 -31.52 -5.35
CA ALA A 243 -4.62 -30.19 -5.92
C ALA A 243 -3.60 -30.01 -7.04
N SER A 244 -3.89 -29.17 -8.05
CA SER A 244 -2.97 -28.79 -9.12
C SER A 244 -2.31 -30.02 -9.83
N ARG A 245 -3.07 -31.10 -10.03
CA ARG A 245 -2.61 -32.39 -10.60
C ARG A 245 -1.52 -33.10 -9.79
N LYS A 246 -1.40 -32.76 -8.51
CA LYS A 246 -0.48 -33.40 -7.57
C LYS A 246 -1.27 -34.05 -6.46
N ILE A 247 -0.73 -35.15 -5.92
CA ILE A 247 -1.19 -35.74 -4.68
C ILE A 247 -0.22 -35.35 -3.57
N TYR A 248 -0.77 -34.77 -2.49
CA TYR A 248 -0.08 -34.50 -1.24
C TYR A 248 -0.52 -35.57 -0.27
N TYR A 249 0.41 -36.28 0.36
CA TYR A 249 0.05 -37.45 1.14
C TYR A 249 0.93 -37.64 2.37
N ARG A 250 0.31 -38.23 3.40
CA ARG A 250 0.95 -38.64 4.65
C ARG A 250 1.47 -40.06 4.51
N ALA A 251 2.77 -40.28 4.74
CA ALA A 251 3.42 -41.59 4.75
C ALA A 251 4.78 -41.45 5.45
N ASN A 252 4.78 -41.56 6.79
CA ASN A 252 5.97 -41.29 7.61
C ASN A 252 6.61 -39.95 7.22
N GLY A 253 5.81 -38.86 7.29
CA GLY A 253 6.11 -37.53 6.84
C GLY A 253 5.08 -37.03 5.83
N LEU A 254 5.32 -35.82 5.29
CA LEU A 254 4.50 -35.26 4.22
C LEU A 254 5.24 -35.35 2.89
N TRP A 255 4.56 -35.85 1.89
CA TRP A 255 5.08 -36.07 0.54
C TRP A 255 4.18 -35.42 -0.51
N VAL A 256 4.77 -35.16 -1.67
CA VAL A 256 4.04 -34.75 -2.88
C VAL A 256 4.56 -35.56 -4.07
N SER A 257 3.67 -35.95 -4.99
CA SER A 257 4.02 -36.58 -6.25
C SER A 257 3.01 -36.22 -7.35
N ASN A 258 3.22 -36.68 -8.57
CA ASN A 258 2.13 -36.74 -9.53
C ASN A 258 1.06 -37.71 -9.07
N ILE A 259 -0.18 -37.56 -9.59
CA ILE A 259 -1.30 -38.45 -9.21
C ILE A 259 -1.01 -39.93 -9.53
N ASP A 260 -0.20 -40.18 -10.55
CA ASP A 260 0.22 -41.54 -10.94
C ASP A 260 1.37 -42.10 -10.08
N GLY A 261 1.81 -41.38 -9.05
CA GLY A 261 2.90 -41.77 -8.17
C GLY A 261 4.29 -41.44 -8.67
N SER A 262 4.44 -40.89 -9.87
CA SER A 262 5.74 -40.50 -10.38
C SER A 262 6.28 -39.27 -9.65
N TYR A 263 7.61 -39.16 -9.57
CA TYR A 263 8.36 -38.03 -8.99
C TYR A 263 7.96 -37.69 -7.54
N PRO A 264 8.03 -38.64 -6.59
CA PRO A 264 7.75 -38.37 -5.20
C PRO A 264 8.86 -37.49 -4.59
N VAL A 265 8.45 -36.48 -3.83
CA VAL A 265 9.35 -35.59 -3.07
C VAL A 265 8.81 -35.43 -1.66
N GLN A 266 9.69 -35.61 -0.67
CA GLN A 266 9.36 -35.36 0.72
C GLN A 266 9.39 -33.88 1.01
N ILE A 267 8.26 -33.34 1.47
CA ILE A 267 8.10 -31.94 1.89
C ILE A 267 8.57 -31.76 3.33
N ASP A 268 8.14 -32.69 4.19
CA ASP A 268 8.41 -32.68 5.63
C ASP A 268 8.75 -34.11 6.10
N PRO A 269 9.92 -34.32 6.72
CA PRO A 269 10.30 -35.64 7.22
C PRO A 269 9.63 -36.04 8.54
N LEU A 270 9.02 -35.08 9.26
CA LEU A 270 8.34 -35.36 10.52
C LEU A 270 6.97 -35.99 10.27
N PRO A 271 6.52 -36.94 11.13
CA PRO A 271 5.21 -37.53 11.03
C PRO A 271 4.10 -36.49 10.91
N CYS A 272 3.30 -36.59 9.87
CA CYS A 272 2.22 -35.64 9.57
C CYS A 272 0.92 -36.17 10.21
N ALA A 273 0.40 -35.47 11.21
CA ALA A 273 -0.79 -35.88 11.95
C ALA A 273 -2.10 -35.51 11.21
N ALA A 274 -2.12 -34.33 10.55
CA ALA A 274 -3.28 -33.85 9.84
C ALA A 274 -2.86 -33.05 8.58
N LEU A 275 -3.74 -33.03 7.58
CA LEU A 275 -3.48 -32.44 6.28
C LEU A 275 -4.78 -31.85 5.70
N THR A 276 -4.75 -30.59 5.24
CA THR A 276 -5.87 -29.96 4.54
C THR A 276 -5.40 -29.05 3.40
N LEU A 277 -6.32 -28.69 2.51
CA LEU A 277 -6.06 -27.77 1.38
C LEU A 277 -6.97 -26.55 1.47
N GLU A 278 -6.43 -25.42 1.09
CA GLU A 278 -7.18 -24.22 0.81
C GLU A 278 -7.06 -23.91 -0.69
N THR A 279 -8.19 -23.87 -1.40
CA THR A 279 -8.25 -23.73 -2.86
C THR A 279 -8.97 -22.48 -3.34
N GLN A 280 -9.56 -21.70 -2.43
CA GLN A 280 -10.43 -20.58 -2.80
C GLN A 280 -9.68 -19.26 -2.95
N TYR A 281 -8.63 -19.04 -2.16
CA TYR A 281 -7.96 -17.75 -2.08
C TYR A 281 -6.46 -17.81 -2.37
N ASN A 282 -5.70 -18.60 -1.61
CA ASN A 282 -4.24 -18.58 -1.67
C ASN A 282 -3.62 -19.84 -2.25
N ASN A 283 -4.44 -20.89 -2.55
CA ASN A 283 -3.96 -22.17 -3.08
C ASN A 283 -2.82 -22.75 -2.23
N ARG A 284 -3.11 -22.98 -0.95
CA ARG A 284 -2.14 -23.47 0.04
C ARG A 284 -2.50 -24.85 0.54
N ILE A 285 -1.46 -25.61 0.89
CA ILE A 285 -1.56 -26.81 1.70
C ILE A 285 -1.17 -26.49 3.13
N TYR A 286 -1.92 -27.03 4.10
CA TYR A 286 -1.64 -26.94 5.52
C TYR A 286 -1.46 -28.34 6.10
N TRP A 287 -0.50 -28.50 6.99
CA TRP A 287 -0.29 -29.75 7.70
C TRP A 287 0.17 -29.50 9.14
N ALA A 288 -0.06 -30.51 9.99
CA ALA A 288 0.38 -30.51 11.37
C ALA A 288 1.38 -31.64 11.63
N ASN A 289 2.42 -31.31 12.39
CA ASN A 289 3.39 -32.23 12.92
C ASN A 289 3.67 -31.94 14.40
N GLU A 290 4.62 -32.63 15.03
CA GLU A 290 5.00 -32.41 16.43
C GLU A 290 5.62 -31.04 16.75
N GLN A 291 5.95 -30.22 15.74
CA GLN A 291 6.51 -28.87 15.89
C GLN A 291 5.45 -27.77 15.72
N GLY A 292 4.26 -28.10 15.17
CA GLY A 292 3.19 -27.14 14.98
C GLY A 292 2.44 -27.32 13.66
N VAL A 293 1.75 -26.26 13.26
CA VAL A 293 1.00 -26.20 12.00
C VAL A 293 1.81 -25.40 10.98
N TRP A 294 1.96 -25.97 9.80
CA TRP A 294 2.78 -25.48 8.70
C TRP A 294 1.92 -25.23 7.47
N TYR A 295 2.40 -24.40 6.57
CA TYR A 295 1.79 -24.22 5.24
C TYR A 295 2.83 -23.97 4.15
N MET A 296 2.42 -24.19 2.91
CA MET A 296 3.13 -23.74 1.71
C MET A 296 2.15 -23.57 0.54
N PRO A 297 2.47 -22.75 -0.49
CA PRO A 297 1.72 -22.70 -1.73
C PRO A 297 1.70 -24.08 -2.42
N PHE A 298 0.65 -24.35 -3.25
CA PHE A 298 0.66 -25.55 -4.07
C PHE A 298 1.84 -25.54 -5.04
N VAL A 299 2.43 -26.72 -5.20
CA VAL A 299 3.44 -26.92 -6.23
C VAL A 299 2.74 -26.82 -7.59
N GLY A 300 3.17 -25.91 -8.44
CA GLY A 300 2.61 -25.70 -9.78
C GLY A 300 2.82 -26.91 -10.70
N SER A 301 1.99 -27.00 -11.75
CA SER A 301 2.07 -28.07 -12.75
C SER A 301 3.35 -28.01 -13.61
N ASP A 302 4.07 -26.91 -13.56
CA ASP A 302 5.23 -26.68 -14.41
C ASP A 302 6.54 -27.05 -13.70
N ASN A 303 7.06 -28.18 -14.13
CA ASN A 303 8.47 -28.58 -13.95
C ASN A 303 9.01 -28.74 -12.51
N ASN A 304 9.00 -29.93 -11.99
CA ASN A 304 10.03 -30.58 -11.14
C ASN A 304 10.96 -29.71 -10.23
N LYS A 305 10.67 -28.43 -10.03
CA LYS A 305 11.38 -27.57 -9.10
C LYS A 305 10.44 -27.20 -7.96
N PHE A 306 10.52 -27.96 -6.88
CA PHE A 306 9.95 -27.59 -5.60
C PHE A 306 10.78 -26.44 -5.02
N VAL A 307 10.32 -25.20 -5.15
CA VAL A 307 11.06 -23.99 -4.73
C VAL A 307 10.34 -23.29 -3.60
N THR A 308 9.39 -23.94 -2.92
CA THR A 308 8.68 -23.31 -1.81
C THR A 308 9.15 -23.91 -0.50
N THR A 309 9.69 -23.08 0.36
CA THR A 309 10.05 -23.45 1.73
C THR A 309 8.78 -23.48 2.58
N PRO A 310 8.53 -24.54 3.36
CA PRO A 310 7.48 -24.57 4.36
C PRO A 310 7.59 -23.42 5.36
N VAL A 311 6.45 -22.83 5.71
CA VAL A 311 6.35 -21.75 6.68
C VAL A 311 5.60 -22.23 7.91
N LEU A 312 6.16 -22.04 9.10
CA LEU A 312 5.48 -22.32 10.34
C LEU A 312 4.37 -21.30 10.57
N LEU A 313 3.12 -21.75 10.63
CA LEU A 313 1.97 -20.91 10.89
C LEU A 313 1.83 -20.61 12.38
N ASN A 314 1.89 -21.65 13.19
CA ASN A 314 1.86 -21.58 14.64
C ASN A 314 2.53 -22.82 15.27
N ALA A 315 2.88 -22.70 16.55
CA ALA A 315 3.54 -23.76 17.31
C ALA A 315 2.54 -24.65 18.12
N TYR A 316 1.30 -24.78 17.66
CA TYR A 316 0.34 -25.68 18.27
C TYR A 316 0.69 -27.12 17.92
N THR A 317 1.03 -27.88 18.92
CA THR A 317 1.30 -29.33 18.84
C THR A 317 0.03 -30.16 19.11
N ASP A 318 0.09 -31.45 18.94
CA ASP A 318 -1.03 -32.38 19.19
C ASP A 318 -2.30 -32.12 18.36
N VAL A 319 -2.16 -31.43 17.22
CA VAL A 319 -3.24 -31.20 16.28
C VAL A 319 -3.61 -32.51 15.58
N THR A 320 -4.84 -32.96 15.77
CA THR A 320 -5.35 -34.20 15.21
C THR A 320 -6.18 -34.07 13.96
N LYS A 321 -6.74 -32.87 13.73
CA LYS A 321 -7.49 -32.51 12.50
C LYS A 321 -7.21 -31.08 12.10
N LEU A 322 -7.20 -30.84 10.80
CA LEU A 322 -7.12 -29.52 10.16
C LEU A 322 -8.24 -29.38 9.14
N ALA A 323 -8.82 -28.21 9.07
CA ALA A 323 -9.66 -27.78 7.95
C ALA A 323 -9.33 -26.33 7.58
N ALA A 324 -9.40 -26.01 6.30
CA ALA A 324 -9.32 -24.64 5.83
C ALA A 324 -10.72 -24.21 5.43
N ASP A 325 -11.24 -23.17 6.10
CA ASP A 325 -12.56 -22.61 5.83
C ASP A 325 -12.40 -21.18 5.30
N GLY A 326 -12.91 -20.95 4.12
CA GLY A 326 -12.86 -19.64 3.46
C GLY A 326 -13.76 -18.56 4.07
N GLU A 327 -14.65 -18.92 5.01
CA GLU A 327 -15.55 -17.97 5.68
C GLU A 327 -15.93 -18.48 7.07
N LEU A 328 -15.15 -18.11 8.08
CA LEU A 328 -15.72 -18.00 9.42
C LEU A 328 -16.41 -16.64 9.51
N LYS A 329 -17.73 -16.66 9.59
CA LYS A 329 -18.53 -15.49 9.93
C LYS A 329 -18.47 -15.23 11.44
#